data_689792063a918ba6bc6a7ddaeeb6bb84
#
_entry.id   689792063a918ba6bc6a7ddaeeb6bb84
#
_cell.length_a   1.000
_cell.length_b   1.000
_cell.length_c   1.000
_cell.angle_alpha   90.00
_cell.angle_beta   90.00
_cell.angle_gamma   90.00
#
_symmetry.space_group_name_H-M   'P 1'
#
loop_
_entity.id
_entity.type
_entity.pdbx_description
1 polymer ?
#
loop_
_entity_poly.entity_id
_entity_poly.type
_entity_poly.pdbx_seq_one_letter_code
_entity_poly.pdbx_strand_id
1 'polypeptide(L)'
;MEILIISGMSGAGKSRAAICLEDCGYYIVDNLPAEMIVKFAEFCAAAGGRYDRLAFVYDVRAGEPFVRLTEAVDQLKRQGLRCRLLFLEADTKTIINRYKETRRSHPLCGDGSIEEAVDRERALLAPVRQRADLVLDTSAFSAAKLRSTLRTLLGGGEQGAMHITVLSFGFKNGLPPEADLVLDVRFLPNPYYVPELKKLTGLDQPVRDYVMAAEITGAFWDKLTPLVDLLLPQYRQEGRTELVLAVGCTGGRHRSVAVAHRLAAHIGELGFSVAESHRDMGR
;
A
#
# COMPACT_ATOMS: atom_id res chain seq x y z
N MET A 1 17.90 10.66 -10.88
CA MET A 1 17.65 9.23 -10.65
C MET A 1 18.05 8.85 -9.24
N GLU A 2 17.21 8.16 -8.50
CA GLU A 2 17.42 7.62 -7.17
C GLU A 2 17.58 6.10 -7.26
N ILE A 3 18.61 5.55 -6.63
CA ILE A 3 18.89 4.11 -6.61
C ILE A 3 18.86 3.62 -5.17
N LEU A 4 18.08 2.57 -4.92
CA LEU A 4 18.05 1.87 -3.66
C LEU A 4 18.54 0.44 -3.87
N ILE A 5 19.55 0.03 -3.14
CA ILE A 5 19.99 -1.36 -3.12
C ILE A 5 19.49 -1.99 -1.82
N ILE A 6 18.75 -3.07 -1.92
CA ILE A 6 18.19 -3.81 -0.78
C ILE A 6 18.99 -5.08 -0.62
N SER A 7 19.64 -5.23 0.51
CA SER A 7 20.29 -6.47 0.91
C SER A 7 19.84 -6.85 2.33
N GLY A 8 20.32 -7.97 2.85
CA GLY A 8 20.02 -8.37 4.21
C GLY A 8 19.74 -9.87 4.34
N MET A 9 19.47 -10.28 5.58
CA MET A 9 19.26 -11.66 5.96
C MET A 9 18.14 -12.33 5.19
N SER A 10 18.32 -13.58 4.84
CA SER A 10 17.27 -14.42 4.31
C SER A 10 16.14 -14.57 5.33
N GLY A 11 14.90 -14.33 4.91
CA GLY A 11 13.76 -14.26 5.84
C GLY A 11 13.55 -12.92 6.54
N ALA A 12 14.43 -11.92 6.36
CA ALA A 12 14.25 -10.58 6.93
C ALA A 12 13.20 -9.71 6.19
N GLY A 13 12.62 -10.18 5.09
CA GLY A 13 11.51 -9.48 4.44
C GLY A 13 11.87 -8.72 3.17
N LYS A 14 13.02 -8.99 2.52
CA LYS A 14 13.43 -8.33 1.26
C LYS A 14 12.35 -8.34 0.17
N SER A 15 11.71 -9.48 -0.08
CA SER A 15 10.65 -9.58 -1.10
C SER A 15 9.42 -8.73 -0.76
N ARG A 16 9.06 -8.62 0.53
CA ARG A 16 7.97 -7.73 0.97
C ARG A 16 8.37 -6.25 0.84
N ALA A 17 9.63 -5.94 1.13
CA ALA A 17 10.17 -4.60 0.92
C ALA A 17 10.14 -4.22 -0.57
N ALA A 18 10.50 -5.14 -1.47
CA ALA A 18 10.43 -4.93 -2.92
C ALA A 18 9.00 -4.57 -3.38
N ILE A 19 7.99 -5.32 -2.96
CA ILE A 19 6.57 -5.02 -3.26
C ILE A 19 6.19 -3.63 -2.73
N CYS A 20 6.57 -3.30 -1.49
CA CYS A 20 6.27 -1.98 -0.92
C CYS A 20 6.93 -0.83 -1.71
N LEU A 21 8.10 -1.06 -2.28
CA LEU A 21 8.82 -0.08 -3.08
C LEU A 21 8.24 0.09 -4.47
N GLU A 22 7.74 -0.99 -5.06
CA GLU A 22 6.99 -0.95 -6.31
C GLU A 22 5.75 -0.07 -6.16
N ASP A 23 4.99 -0.25 -5.05
CA ASP A 23 3.86 0.63 -4.66
C ASP A 23 4.30 2.09 -4.45
N CYS A 24 5.58 2.35 -4.16
CA CYS A 24 6.18 3.68 -4.01
C CYS A 24 6.76 4.24 -5.32
N GLY A 25 6.55 3.58 -6.45
CA GLY A 25 7.00 4.00 -7.78
C GLY A 25 8.46 3.67 -8.11
N TYR A 26 9.08 2.73 -7.38
CA TYR A 26 10.37 2.19 -7.77
C TYR A 26 10.23 1.11 -8.84
N TYR A 27 11.08 1.14 -9.84
CA TYR A 27 11.26 0.00 -10.74
C TYR A 27 12.15 -1.03 -10.05
N ILE A 28 11.59 -2.22 -9.81
CA ILE A 28 12.27 -3.27 -9.05
C ILE A 28 13.02 -4.20 -9.98
N VAL A 29 14.27 -4.47 -9.64
CA VAL A 29 15.10 -5.48 -10.31
C VAL A 29 15.64 -6.43 -9.25
N ASP A 30 15.27 -7.70 -9.35
CA ASP A 30 15.64 -8.70 -8.37
C ASP A 30 16.75 -9.63 -8.91
N ASN A 31 17.65 -10.02 -8.01
CA ASN A 31 18.66 -11.06 -8.24
C ASN A 31 19.64 -10.80 -9.40
N LEU A 32 20.07 -9.55 -9.59
CA LEU A 32 21.14 -9.23 -10.53
C LEU A 32 22.54 -9.40 -9.89
N PRO A 33 23.52 -9.90 -10.63
CA PRO A 33 24.93 -9.82 -10.23
C PRO A 33 25.38 -8.36 -9.99
N ALA A 34 26.30 -8.16 -9.06
CA ALA A 34 26.74 -6.82 -8.67
C ALA A 34 27.26 -5.98 -9.86
N GLU A 35 28.01 -6.60 -10.76
CA GLU A 35 28.52 -5.94 -11.97
C GLU A 35 27.41 -5.50 -12.93
N MET A 36 26.31 -6.26 -12.97
CA MET A 36 25.14 -5.93 -13.80
C MET A 36 24.31 -4.81 -13.21
N ILE A 37 24.31 -4.65 -11.88
CA ILE A 37 23.65 -3.53 -11.20
C ILE A 37 24.19 -2.20 -11.74
N VAL A 38 25.53 -2.06 -11.83
CA VAL A 38 26.18 -0.83 -12.32
C VAL A 38 25.79 -0.57 -13.78
N LYS A 39 25.94 -1.58 -14.65
CA LYS A 39 25.62 -1.45 -16.08
C LYS A 39 24.15 -1.12 -16.32
N PHE A 40 23.25 -1.74 -15.56
CA PHE A 40 21.82 -1.47 -15.68
C PHE A 40 21.46 -0.04 -15.19
N ALA A 41 22.10 0.42 -14.11
CA ALA A 41 21.92 1.79 -13.63
C ALA A 41 22.42 2.82 -14.66
N GLU A 42 23.58 2.58 -15.29
CA GLU A 42 24.10 3.42 -16.39
C GLU A 42 23.16 3.45 -17.58
N PHE A 43 22.63 2.30 -18.00
CA PHE A 43 21.62 2.21 -19.06
C PHE A 43 20.36 3.02 -18.72
N CYS A 44 19.85 2.88 -17.50
CA CYS A 44 18.66 3.63 -17.06
C CYS A 44 18.92 5.14 -16.98
N ALA A 45 20.11 5.56 -16.54
CA ALA A 45 20.50 6.95 -16.52
C ALA A 45 20.54 7.58 -17.92
N ALA A 46 20.99 6.81 -18.91
CA ALA A 46 21.02 7.24 -20.32
C ALA A 46 19.63 7.29 -20.97
N ALA A 47 18.64 6.56 -20.42
CA ALA A 47 17.29 6.49 -20.97
C ALA A 47 16.39 7.72 -20.70
N GLY A 48 16.91 8.76 -20.03
CA GLY A 48 16.28 10.07 -19.90
C GLY A 48 14.91 10.07 -19.21
N GLY A 49 14.88 9.97 -17.86
CA GLY A 49 13.67 10.19 -17.06
C GLY A 49 12.65 9.03 -17.01
N ARG A 50 12.86 7.95 -17.76
CA ARG A 50 11.97 6.77 -17.73
C ARG A 50 12.10 5.97 -16.44
N TYR A 51 13.24 6.04 -15.76
CA TYR A 51 13.58 5.28 -14.56
C TYR A 51 14.15 6.21 -13.48
N ASP A 52 13.30 7.09 -12.94
CA ASP A 52 13.75 8.05 -11.92
C ASP A 52 14.03 7.40 -10.57
N ARG A 53 13.39 6.27 -10.28
CA ARG A 53 13.55 5.49 -9.06
C ARG A 53 13.79 4.02 -9.38
N LEU A 54 14.98 3.51 -9.02
CA LEU A 54 15.36 2.11 -9.19
C LEU A 54 15.57 1.43 -7.84
N ALA A 55 15.14 0.20 -7.69
CA ALA A 55 15.50 -0.61 -6.54
C ALA A 55 16.03 -1.98 -6.98
N PHE A 56 17.23 -2.32 -6.52
CA PHE A 56 17.85 -3.61 -6.75
C PHE A 56 17.76 -4.47 -5.50
N VAL A 57 17.23 -5.67 -5.62
CA VAL A 57 17.25 -6.66 -4.54
C VAL A 57 18.44 -7.59 -4.75
N TYR A 58 19.36 -7.61 -3.78
CA TYR A 58 20.54 -8.44 -3.80
C TYR A 58 20.52 -9.49 -2.69
N ASP A 59 20.57 -10.75 -3.06
CA ASP A 59 20.46 -11.90 -2.15
C ASP A 59 21.77 -12.69 -2.10
N VAL A 60 22.00 -13.38 -0.97
CA VAL A 60 23.10 -14.34 -0.77
C VAL A 60 23.18 -15.43 -1.83
N ARG A 61 22.04 -15.69 -2.48
CA ARG A 61 21.93 -16.71 -3.57
C ARG A 61 22.67 -16.33 -4.85
N ALA A 62 23.10 -15.08 -4.99
CA ALA A 62 23.85 -14.64 -6.16
C ALA A 62 25.21 -15.37 -6.30
N GLY A 63 25.67 -16.10 -5.27
CA GLY A 63 26.90 -16.90 -5.31
C GLY A 63 28.19 -16.09 -5.43
N GLU A 64 28.10 -14.74 -5.38
CA GLU A 64 29.20 -13.84 -5.50
C GLU A 64 29.71 -13.35 -4.13
N PRO A 65 31.01 -13.00 -4.02
CA PRO A 65 31.52 -12.36 -2.82
C PRO A 65 30.81 -11.01 -2.56
N PHE A 66 30.29 -10.80 -1.34
CA PHE A 66 29.57 -9.57 -0.96
C PHE A 66 30.40 -8.28 -1.09
N VAL A 67 31.72 -8.40 -1.17
CA VAL A 67 32.64 -7.27 -1.47
C VAL A 67 32.25 -6.62 -2.81
N ARG A 68 31.83 -7.38 -3.81
CA ARG A 68 31.41 -6.85 -5.12
C ARG A 68 30.17 -5.94 -5.03
N LEU A 69 29.25 -6.26 -4.14
CA LEU A 69 28.09 -5.40 -3.91
C LEU A 69 28.51 -4.03 -3.35
N THR A 70 29.42 -4.03 -2.39
CA THR A 70 29.92 -2.77 -1.79
C THR A 70 30.75 -1.96 -2.79
N GLU A 71 31.52 -2.61 -3.65
CA GLU A 71 32.23 -1.99 -4.76
C GLU A 71 31.29 -1.34 -5.78
N ALA A 72 30.20 -2.04 -6.13
CA ALA A 72 29.16 -1.54 -7.02
C ALA A 72 28.47 -0.30 -6.43
N VAL A 73 28.12 -0.31 -5.14
CA VAL A 73 27.58 0.86 -4.44
C VAL A 73 28.53 2.05 -4.51
N ASP A 74 29.83 1.82 -4.23
CA ASP A 74 30.83 2.86 -4.27
C ASP A 74 31.05 3.42 -5.69
N GLN A 75 30.97 2.56 -6.70
CA GLN A 75 31.08 2.97 -8.11
C GLN A 75 29.90 3.86 -8.50
N LEU A 76 28.66 3.47 -8.17
CA LEU A 76 27.46 4.28 -8.43
C LEU A 76 27.54 5.65 -7.74
N LYS A 77 27.98 5.68 -6.47
CA LYS A 77 28.16 6.93 -5.72
C LYS A 77 29.25 7.82 -6.36
N ARG A 78 30.38 7.25 -6.84
CA ARG A 78 31.43 7.99 -7.55
C ARG A 78 30.97 8.59 -8.88
N GLN A 79 30.00 7.93 -9.55
CA GLN A 79 29.37 8.44 -10.78
C GLN A 79 28.35 9.56 -10.51
N GLY A 80 28.20 10.00 -9.26
CA GLY A 80 27.27 11.07 -8.89
C GLY A 80 25.81 10.63 -8.78
N LEU A 81 25.52 9.32 -8.83
CA LEU A 81 24.19 8.80 -8.68
C LEU A 81 23.77 8.75 -7.20
N ARG A 82 22.52 9.11 -6.90
CA ARG A 82 21.99 9.02 -5.54
C ARG A 82 21.69 7.55 -5.22
N CYS A 83 22.71 6.84 -4.71
CA CYS A 83 22.63 5.43 -4.34
C CYS A 83 22.61 5.27 -2.82
N ARG A 84 21.63 4.55 -2.28
CA ARG A 84 21.52 4.16 -0.87
C ARG A 84 21.46 2.64 -0.73
N LEU A 85 22.14 2.10 0.28
CA LEU A 85 22.10 0.69 0.64
C LEU A 85 21.21 0.50 1.88
N LEU A 86 20.10 -0.20 1.71
CA LEU A 86 19.20 -0.63 2.77
C LEU A 86 19.52 -2.07 3.15
N PHE A 87 19.81 -2.31 4.41
CA PHE A 87 20.05 -3.63 4.96
C PHE A 87 18.90 -4.05 5.87
N LEU A 88 18.24 -5.18 5.54
CA LEU A 88 17.17 -5.76 6.34
C LEU A 88 17.72 -6.90 7.19
N GLU A 89 17.44 -6.85 8.49
CA GLU A 89 17.79 -7.91 9.42
C GLU A 89 16.60 -8.33 10.29
N ALA A 90 16.72 -9.47 10.92
CA ALA A 90 15.82 -9.92 11.97
C ALA A 90 16.58 -10.85 12.94
N ASP A 91 16.04 -11.03 14.14
CA ASP A 91 16.57 -11.98 15.09
C ASP A 91 16.44 -13.43 14.59
N THR A 92 17.30 -14.32 15.10
CA THR A 92 17.36 -15.73 14.67
C THR A 92 16.03 -16.45 14.89
N LYS A 93 15.35 -16.18 16.02
CA LYS A 93 14.04 -16.79 16.34
C LYS A 93 12.98 -16.39 15.33
N THR A 94 12.91 -15.11 14.97
CA THR A 94 11.97 -14.59 13.98
C THR A 94 12.23 -15.19 12.59
N ILE A 95 13.49 -15.29 12.17
CA ILE A 95 13.86 -15.90 10.89
C ILE A 95 13.42 -17.37 10.87
N ILE A 96 13.75 -18.15 11.91
CA ILE A 96 13.35 -19.56 12.02
C ILE A 96 11.83 -19.72 11.92
N ASN A 97 11.06 -18.88 12.62
CA ASN A 97 9.60 -18.93 12.58
C ASN A 97 9.05 -18.64 11.17
N ARG A 98 9.58 -17.62 10.50
CA ARG A 98 9.18 -17.27 9.11
C ARG A 98 9.48 -18.39 8.12
N TYR A 99 10.59 -19.11 8.30
CA TYR A 99 10.91 -20.28 7.46
C TYR A 99 9.95 -21.45 7.73
N LYS A 100 9.59 -21.70 8.98
CA LYS A 100 8.59 -22.72 9.33
C LYS A 100 7.21 -22.39 8.73
N GLU A 101 6.77 -21.14 8.81
CA GLU A 101 5.50 -20.69 8.24
C GLU A 101 5.46 -20.87 6.72
N THR A 102 6.55 -20.53 6.02
CA THR A 102 6.63 -20.62 4.55
C THR A 102 6.99 -21.99 4.02
N ARG A 103 7.35 -22.96 4.87
CA ARG A 103 7.80 -24.30 4.52
C ARG A 103 8.96 -24.31 3.50
N ARG A 104 9.85 -23.32 3.59
CA ARG A 104 11.03 -23.21 2.73
C ARG A 104 12.29 -23.60 3.51
N SER A 105 13.32 -24.05 2.81
CA SER A 105 14.65 -24.27 3.39
C SER A 105 15.47 -22.98 3.32
N HIS A 106 16.28 -22.74 4.35
CA HIS A 106 17.22 -21.63 4.33
C HIS A 106 18.30 -21.86 3.26
N PRO A 107 18.70 -20.83 2.46
CA PRO A 107 19.64 -21.00 1.35
C PRO A 107 20.98 -21.64 1.75
N LEU A 108 21.44 -21.41 2.97
CA LEU A 108 22.71 -21.92 3.49
C LEU A 108 22.54 -23.11 4.44
N CYS A 109 21.34 -23.72 4.53
CA CYS A 109 21.07 -24.75 5.52
C CYS A 109 21.87 -26.05 5.23
N GLY A 110 21.98 -26.44 3.95
CA GLY A 110 22.60 -27.75 3.63
C GLY A 110 22.01 -28.86 4.49
N ASP A 111 22.87 -29.68 5.09
CA ASP A 111 22.48 -30.75 6.02
C ASP A 111 22.45 -30.29 7.52
N GLY A 112 22.72 -29.00 7.78
CA GLY A 112 22.76 -28.42 9.13
C GLY A 112 21.42 -27.87 9.62
N SER A 113 21.43 -27.26 10.80
CA SER A 113 20.27 -26.58 11.35
C SER A 113 20.04 -25.21 10.70
N ILE A 114 18.77 -24.72 10.73
CA ILE A 114 18.45 -23.37 10.27
C ILE A 114 19.19 -22.32 11.11
N GLU A 115 19.37 -22.56 12.41
CA GLU A 115 20.07 -21.65 13.32
C GLU A 115 21.52 -21.43 12.90
N GLU A 116 22.26 -22.53 12.66
CA GLU A 116 23.65 -22.46 12.15
C GLU A 116 23.74 -21.79 10.78
N ALA A 117 22.73 -22.00 9.93
CA ALA A 117 22.67 -21.35 8.62
C ALA A 117 22.47 -19.83 8.73
N VAL A 118 21.61 -19.38 9.66
CA VAL A 118 21.38 -17.98 9.98
C VAL A 118 22.65 -17.32 10.53
N ASP A 119 23.36 -17.99 11.43
CA ASP A 119 24.59 -17.45 12.02
C ASP A 119 25.72 -17.33 10.99
N ARG A 120 25.83 -18.33 10.10
CA ARG A 120 26.76 -18.27 8.93
C ARG A 120 26.40 -17.12 8.00
N GLU A 121 25.13 -16.96 7.67
CA GLU A 121 24.68 -15.85 6.82
C GLU A 121 24.95 -14.50 7.44
N ARG A 122 24.73 -14.35 8.76
CA ARG A 122 24.98 -13.13 9.52
C ARG A 122 26.47 -12.75 9.46
N ALA A 123 27.36 -13.74 9.64
CA ALA A 123 28.80 -13.51 9.53
C ALA A 123 29.21 -13.10 8.10
N LEU A 124 28.67 -13.73 7.08
CA LEU A 124 28.93 -13.41 5.67
C LEU A 124 28.45 -12.01 5.29
N LEU A 125 27.29 -11.59 5.81
CA LEU A 125 26.67 -10.29 5.51
C LEU A 125 27.18 -9.14 6.38
N ALA A 126 27.97 -9.40 7.42
CA ALA A 126 28.47 -8.38 8.33
C ALA A 126 29.17 -7.19 7.61
N PRO A 127 30.03 -7.40 6.57
CA PRO A 127 30.65 -6.30 5.84
C PRO A 127 29.63 -5.42 5.08
N VAL A 128 28.58 -6.02 4.52
CA VAL A 128 27.49 -5.29 3.83
C VAL A 128 26.68 -4.47 4.83
N ARG A 129 26.34 -5.08 5.97
CA ARG A 129 25.61 -4.42 7.06
C ARG A 129 26.37 -3.17 7.58
N GLN A 130 27.69 -3.28 7.75
CA GLN A 130 28.51 -2.16 8.22
C GLN A 130 28.56 -0.99 7.25
N ARG A 131 28.38 -1.23 5.95
CA ARG A 131 28.41 -0.21 4.88
C ARG A 131 27.01 0.26 4.49
N ALA A 132 25.96 -0.30 5.09
CA ALA A 132 24.59 0.11 4.80
C ALA A 132 24.32 1.55 5.26
N ASP A 133 23.69 2.34 4.39
CA ASP A 133 23.23 3.68 4.71
C ASP A 133 22.04 3.63 5.68
N LEU A 134 21.25 2.54 5.62
CA LEU A 134 20.09 2.28 6.45
C LEU A 134 20.07 0.81 6.88
N VAL A 135 19.96 0.56 8.18
CA VAL A 135 19.75 -0.79 8.73
C VAL A 135 18.38 -0.85 9.38
N LEU A 136 17.58 -1.84 9.01
CA LEU A 136 16.21 -1.99 9.48
C LEU A 136 16.03 -3.38 10.10
N ASP A 137 15.85 -3.41 11.42
CA ASP A 137 15.47 -4.62 12.15
C ASP A 137 13.95 -4.84 12.01
N THR A 138 13.60 -5.94 11.36
CA THR A 138 12.21 -6.32 11.07
C THR A 138 11.66 -7.37 12.03
N SER A 139 12.35 -7.69 13.12
CA SER A 139 11.99 -8.77 14.06
C SER A 139 10.57 -8.62 14.59
N ALA A 140 10.21 -7.41 15.00
CA ALA A 140 8.87 -7.08 15.53
C ALA A 140 7.91 -6.50 14.47
N PHE A 141 8.25 -6.56 13.17
CA PHE A 141 7.45 -5.89 12.16
C PHE A 141 6.35 -6.81 11.59
N SER A 142 5.12 -6.28 11.58
CA SER A 142 4.08 -6.74 10.66
C SER A 142 4.37 -6.25 9.23
N ALA A 143 3.66 -6.81 8.25
CA ALA A 143 3.76 -6.33 6.86
C ALA A 143 3.39 -4.85 6.74
N ALA A 144 2.36 -4.41 7.46
CA ALA A 144 1.92 -3.01 7.51
C ALA A 144 2.99 -2.09 8.13
N LYS A 145 3.64 -2.53 9.22
CA LYS A 145 4.72 -1.76 9.85
C LYS A 145 5.93 -1.62 8.93
N LEU A 146 6.32 -2.69 8.22
CA LEU A 146 7.40 -2.62 7.24
C LEU A 146 7.08 -1.60 6.14
N ARG A 147 5.86 -1.65 5.58
CA ARG A 147 5.39 -0.72 4.54
C ARG A 147 5.42 0.73 5.03
N SER A 148 4.84 1.02 6.19
CA SER A 148 4.82 2.38 6.74
C SER A 148 6.22 2.91 7.02
N THR A 149 7.11 2.08 7.56
CA THR A 149 8.51 2.46 7.85
C THR A 149 9.28 2.77 6.57
N LEU A 150 9.16 1.93 5.53
CA LEU A 150 9.82 2.17 4.25
C LEU A 150 9.32 3.45 3.57
N ARG A 151 8.02 3.72 3.60
CA ARG A 151 7.44 4.98 3.09
C ARG A 151 8.04 6.20 3.78
N THR A 152 8.13 6.17 5.10
CA THR A 152 8.72 7.27 5.89
C THR A 152 10.20 7.47 5.58
N LEU A 153 11.00 6.40 5.53
CA LEU A 153 12.45 6.45 5.32
C LEU A 153 12.85 6.90 3.91
N LEU A 154 12.03 6.59 2.91
CA LEU A 154 12.38 6.85 1.51
C LEU A 154 11.77 8.14 0.95
N GLY A 155 11.17 8.96 1.83
CA GLY A 155 10.66 10.25 1.43
C GLY A 155 9.55 10.17 0.38
N GLY A 156 8.79 9.08 0.40
CA GLY A 156 7.54 8.96 -0.33
C GLY A 156 6.60 10.02 0.24
N GLY A 157 6.76 11.26 -0.22
CA GLY A 157 5.80 12.32 0.05
C GLY A 157 4.42 11.85 -0.38
N GLU A 158 3.42 12.50 0.07
CA GLU A 158 1.94 12.34 -0.05
C GLU A 158 1.33 11.46 -1.17
N GLN A 159 2.12 10.91 -2.11
CA GLN A 159 1.70 9.94 -3.13
C GLN A 159 1.29 8.56 -2.59
N GLY A 160 1.36 8.35 -1.29
CA GLY A 160 0.79 7.20 -0.59
C GLY A 160 -0.45 7.58 0.22
N ALA A 161 -1.13 8.67 -0.09
CA ALA A 161 -2.44 8.98 0.48
C ALA A 161 -3.41 7.86 0.06
N MET A 162 -4.04 7.21 1.03
CA MET A 162 -5.12 6.26 0.77
C MET A 162 -6.19 6.96 -0.06
N HIS A 163 -6.45 6.45 -1.26
CA HIS A 163 -7.51 6.93 -2.12
C HIS A 163 -8.82 6.26 -1.73
N ILE A 164 -9.86 7.06 -1.47
CA ILE A 164 -11.15 6.54 -1.04
C ILE A 164 -12.16 6.77 -2.16
N THR A 165 -12.81 5.71 -2.60
CA THR A 165 -13.94 5.81 -3.53
C THR A 165 -15.24 5.64 -2.76
N VAL A 166 -16.10 6.65 -2.79
CA VAL A 166 -17.47 6.55 -2.30
C VAL A 166 -18.37 6.22 -3.46
N LEU A 167 -18.88 4.98 -3.49
CA LEU A 167 -19.63 4.42 -4.61
C LEU A 167 -21.11 4.28 -4.25
N SER A 168 -22.02 4.94 -4.98
CA SER A 168 -23.44 4.66 -4.84
C SER A 168 -23.92 3.55 -5.78
N PHE A 169 -24.82 2.67 -5.31
CA PHE A 169 -25.35 1.57 -6.10
C PHE A 169 -26.80 1.22 -5.75
N GLY A 170 -27.43 0.41 -6.63
CA GLY A 170 -28.74 -0.17 -6.42
C GLY A 170 -28.68 -1.67 -6.12
N PHE A 171 -29.23 -2.11 -4.98
CA PHE A 171 -29.24 -3.54 -4.61
C PHE A 171 -29.91 -4.43 -5.68
N LYS A 172 -30.87 -3.89 -6.45
CA LYS A 172 -31.49 -4.62 -7.57
C LYS A 172 -30.48 -5.03 -8.66
N ASN A 173 -29.34 -4.34 -8.75
CA ASN A 173 -28.29 -4.59 -9.75
C ASN A 173 -27.09 -5.36 -9.15
N GLY A 174 -27.24 -5.92 -7.96
CA GLY A 174 -26.19 -6.66 -7.23
C GLY A 174 -25.21 -5.76 -6.47
N LEU A 175 -24.49 -6.36 -5.55
CA LEU A 175 -23.41 -5.70 -4.80
C LEU A 175 -22.22 -5.38 -5.71
N PRO A 176 -21.54 -4.24 -5.51
CA PRO A 176 -20.26 -3.97 -6.16
C PRO A 176 -19.22 -4.97 -5.64
N PRO A 177 -18.55 -5.76 -6.50
CA PRO A 177 -17.55 -6.73 -6.07
C PRO A 177 -16.29 -6.06 -5.46
N GLU A 178 -16.04 -4.81 -5.83
CA GLU A 178 -14.92 -4.00 -5.34
C GLU A 178 -15.14 -3.36 -3.97
N ALA A 179 -16.35 -3.46 -3.38
CA ALA A 179 -16.69 -2.78 -2.14
C ALA A 179 -16.02 -3.42 -0.92
N ASP A 180 -15.27 -2.63 -0.16
CA ASP A 180 -14.71 -3.01 1.15
C ASP A 180 -15.73 -2.88 2.28
N LEU A 181 -16.55 -1.81 2.23
CA LEU A 181 -17.65 -1.56 3.16
C LEU A 181 -18.93 -1.27 2.40
N VAL A 182 -20.03 -1.86 2.86
CA VAL A 182 -21.36 -1.65 2.26
C VAL A 182 -22.32 -1.09 3.29
N LEU A 183 -22.91 0.06 2.97
CA LEU A 183 -23.92 0.73 3.77
C LEU A 183 -25.29 0.60 3.09
N ASP A 184 -26.26 -0.01 3.76
CA ASP A 184 -27.62 -0.10 3.28
C ASP A 184 -28.46 1.07 3.80
N VAL A 185 -28.91 1.94 2.89
CA VAL A 185 -29.71 3.11 3.21
C VAL A 185 -31.18 2.99 2.74
N ARG A 186 -31.68 1.76 2.54
CA ARG A 186 -33.06 1.53 2.09
C ARG A 186 -34.12 1.92 3.13
N PHE A 187 -33.75 2.00 4.40
CA PHE A 187 -34.62 2.44 5.49
C PHE A 187 -34.90 3.95 5.49
N LEU A 188 -34.13 4.76 4.76
CA LEU A 188 -34.35 6.20 4.63
C LEU A 188 -35.59 6.51 3.79
N PRO A 189 -36.21 7.69 3.97
CA PRO A 189 -37.37 8.12 3.18
C PRO A 189 -37.11 8.01 1.67
N ASN A 190 -38.08 7.51 0.94
CA ASN A 190 -37.89 7.21 -0.46
C ASN A 190 -38.47 8.33 -1.37
N PRO A 191 -37.62 9.15 -2.02
CA PRO A 191 -38.06 10.22 -2.92
C PRO A 191 -38.91 9.73 -4.12
N TYR A 192 -38.84 8.45 -4.45
CA TYR A 192 -39.60 7.85 -5.55
C TYR A 192 -41.12 8.02 -5.40
N TYR A 193 -41.62 8.10 -4.15
CA TYR A 193 -43.04 8.26 -3.87
C TYR A 193 -43.52 9.73 -3.88
N VAL A 194 -42.58 10.69 -4.08
CA VAL A 194 -42.88 12.12 -4.24
C VAL A 194 -42.85 12.44 -5.74
N PRO A 195 -43.99 12.82 -6.34
CA PRO A 195 -44.07 12.99 -7.79
C PRO A 195 -43.01 13.92 -8.38
N GLU A 196 -42.75 15.02 -7.69
CA GLU A 196 -41.81 16.09 -8.07
C GLU A 196 -40.34 15.61 -8.00
N LEU A 197 -40.03 14.64 -7.12
CA LEU A 197 -38.69 14.13 -6.90
C LEU A 197 -38.37 12.85 -7.68
N LYS A 198 -39.41 12.15 -8.14
CA LYS A 198 -39.30 10.82 -8.77
C LYS A 198 -38.35 10.79 -9.95
N LYS A 199 -38.33 11.84 -10.78
CA LYS A 199 -37.50 11.94 -12.00
C LYS A 199 -36.09 12.47 -11.73
N LEU A 200 -35.88 13.09 -10.59
CA LEU A 200 -34.61 13.66 -10.17
C LEU A 200 -33.65 12.57 -9.69
N THR A 201 -32.44 12.97 -9.29
CA THR A 201 -31.39 12.10 -8.74
C THR A 201 -30.97 12.58 -7.34
N GLY A 202 -30.19 11.81 -6.64
CA GLY A 202 -29.61 12.23 -5.36
C GLY A 202 -28.62 13.39 -5.46
N LEU A 203 -28.17 13.78 -6.66
CA LEU A 203 -27.34 14.98 -6.89
C LEU A 203 -28.19 16.26 -6.99
N ASP A 204 -29.49 16.12 -7.22
CA ASP A 204 -30.39 17.28 -7.28
C ASP A 204 -30.72 17.76 -5.86
N GLN A 205 -30.61 19.08 -5.64
CA GLN A 205 -30.81 19.68 -4.31
C GLN A 205 -32.14 19.30 -3.65
N PRO A 206 -33.31 19.32 -4.34
CA PRO A 206 -34.58 18.95 -3.70
C PRO A 206 -34.61 17.50 -3.17
N VAL A 207 -33.93 16.58 -3.84
CA VAL A 207 -33.81 15.19 -3.40
C VAL A 207 -32.91 15.08 -2.18
N ARG A 208 -31.76 15.79 -2.19
CA ARG A 208 -30.88 15.82 -1.03
C ARG A 208 -31.59 16.39 0.20
N ASP A 209 -32.26 17.52 0.04
CA ASP A 209 -32.99 18.14 1.14
C ASP A 209 -34.06 17.21 1.71
N TYR A 210 -34.84 16.56 0.86
CA TYR A 210 -35.84 15.59 1.28
C TYR A 210 -35.25 14.41 2.07
N VAL A 211 -34.14 13.82 1.58
CA VAL A 211 -33.51 12.67 2.24
C VAL A 211 -32.84 13.11 3.54
N MET A 212 -32.19 14.26 3.56
CA MET A 212 -31.39 14.75 4.71
C MET A 212 -32.24 15.37 5.81
N ALA A 213 -33.43 15.91 5.50
CA ALA A 213 -34.30 16.52 6.49
C ALA A 213 -34.98 15.51 7.43
N ALA A 214 -34.99 14.23 7.09
CA ALA A 214 -35.64 13.22 7.91
C ALA A 214 -34.84 12.96 9.21
N GLU A 215 -35.56 12.89 10.33
CA GLU A 215 -34.98 12.64 11.66
C GLU A 215 -34.11 11.36 11.68
N ILE A 216 -34.59 10.29 11.04
CA ILE A 216 -33.85 9.02 10.94
C ILE A 216 -32.56 9.17 10.16
N THR A 217 -32.50 10.07 9.17
CA THR A 217 -31.25 10.34 8.42
C THR A 217 -30.26 11.07 9.32
N GLY A 218 -30.70 12.04 10.13
CA GLY A 218 -29.87 12.69 11.12
C GLY A 218 -29.30 11.69 12.13
N ALA A 219 -30.15 10.87 12.73
CA ALA A 219 -29.74 9.84 13.68
C ALA A 219 -28.73 8.82 13.07
N PHE A 220 -28.93 8.45 11.80
CA PHE A 220 -28.00 7.58 11.08
C PHE A 220 -26.66 8.29 10.86
N TRP A 221 -26.69 9.55 10.45
CA TRP A 221 -25.49 10.36 10.19
C TRP A 221 -24.63 10.53 11.45
N ASP A 222 -25.26 10.78 12.60
CA ASP A 222 -24.62 10.91 13.90
C ASP A 222 -23.89 9.62 14.37
N LYS A 223 -24.21 8.48 13.78
CA LYS A 223 -23.51 7.22 14.02
C LYS A 223 -22.49 6.88 12.94
N LEU A 224 -22.81 7.24 11.70
CA LEU A 224 -21.96 6.94 10.55
C LEU A 224 -20.66 7.76 10.57
N THR A 225 -20.73 9.07 10.80
CA THR A 225 -19.56 9.94 10.73
C THR A 225 -18.51 9.58 11.78
N PRO A 226 -18.83 9.39 13.08
CA PRO A 226 -17.82 8.97 14.05
C PRO A 226 -17.23 7.57 13.74
N LEU A 227 -18.03 6.67 13.14
CA LEU A 227 -17.53 5.37 12.72
C LEU A 227 -16.51 5.51 11.58
N VAL A 228 -16.83 6.32 10.58
CA VAL A 228 -15.93 6.60 9.44
C VAL A 228 -14.65 7.29 9.93
N ASP A 229 -14.78 8.30 10.79
CA ASP A 229 -13.65 9.03 11.39
C ASP A 229 -12.71 8.11 12.17
N LEU A 230 -13.26 7.09 12.83
CA LEU A 230 -12.48 6.06 13.51
C LEU A 230 -11.79 5.11 12.52
N LEU A 231 -12.51 4.62 11.52
CA LEU A 231 -12.04 3.54 10.64
C LEU A 231 -10.98 4.02 9.63
N LEU A 232 -11.16 5.20 9.03
CA LEU A 232 -10.27 5.65 7.95
C LEU A 232 -8.80 5.78 8.38
N PRO A 233 -8.46 6.37 9.55
CA PRO A 233 -7.08 6.38 10.04
C PRO A 233 -6.53 4.97 10.28
N GLN A 234 -7.36 4.02 10.75
CA GLN A 234 -6.92 2.64 11.00
C GLN A 234 -6.58 1.91 9.69
N TYR A 235 -7.43 2.04 8.66
CA TYR A 235 -7.15 1.47 7.34
C TYR A 235 -5.88 2.07 6.71
N ARG A 236 -5.67 3.38 6.85
CA ARG A 236 -4.42 4.03 6.43
C ARG A 236 -3.20 3.50 7.20
N GLN A 237 -3.34 3.29 8.51
CA GLN A 237 -2.27 2.74 9.35
C GLN A 237 -1.98 1.27 9.01
N GLU A 238 -3.00 0.48 8.66
CA GLU A 238 -2.86 -0.89 8.14
C GLU A 238 -2.10 -0.92 6.80
N GLY A 239 -2.03 0.21 6.11
CA GLY A 239 -1.27 0.37 4.87
C GLY A 239 -2.10 0.18 3.62
N ARG A 240 -3.42 0.30 3.69
CA ARG A 240 -4.28 0.32 2.51
C ARG A 240 -3.98 1.54 1.65
N THR A 241 -3.91 1.33 0.35
CA THR A 241 -3.74 2.38 -0.65
C THR A 241 -5.05 2.81 -1.26
N GLU A 242 -6.04 1.91 -1.27
CA GLU A 242 -7.38 2.12 -1.80
C GLU A 242 -8.42 1.61 -0.82
N LEU A 243 -9.59 2.24 -0.81
CA LEU A 243 -10.76 1.86 -0.02
C LEU A 243 -12.03 2.22 -0.77
N VAL A 244 -12.95 1.26 -0.92
CA VAL A 244 -14.25 1.48 -1.56
C VAL A 244 -15.37 1.41 -0.53
N LEU A 245 -16.01 2.56 -0.27
CA LEU A 245 -17.20 2.68 0.57
C LEU A 245 -18.44 2.69 -0.32
N ALA A 246 -19.17 1.59 -0.36
CA ALA A 246 -20.36 1.46 -1.18
C ALA A 246 -21.64 1.77 -0.40
N VAL A 247 -22.46 2.69 -0.91
CA VAL A 247 -23.75 3.09 -0.34
C VAL A 247 -24.87 2.58 -1.24
N GLY A 248 -25.75 1.72 -0.71
CA GLY A 248 -26.78 1.04 -1.48
C GLY A 248 -28.22 1.47 -1.12
N CYS A 249 -29.03 1.76 -2.14
CA CYS A 249 -30.49 1.81 -2.01
C CYS A 249 -31.14 0.84 -2.98
N THR A 250 -32.47 0.82 -3.12
CA THR A 250 -33.15 -0.12 -4.01
C THR A 250 -32.71 0.01 -5.46
N GLY A 251 -32.76 1.20 -6.02
CA GLY A 251 -32.48 1.47 -7.44
C GLY A 251 -31.16 2.14 -7.73
N GLY A 252 -30.46 2.68 -6.73
CA GLY A 252 -29.18 3.36 -6.95
C GLY A 252 -29.28 4.81 -7.46
N ARG A 253 -30.46 5.44 -7.44
CA ARG A 253 -30.70 6.74 -8.07
C ARG A 253 -30.86 7.92 -7.12
N HIS A 254 -31.52 7.72 -5.97
CA HIS A 254 -31.89 8.80 -5.05
C HIS A 254 -31.12 8.75 -3.73
N ARG A 255 -31.58 7.92 -2.77
CA ARG A 255 -31.06 7.85 -1.38
C ARG A 255 -29.57 7.54 -1.31
N SER A 256 -29.13 6.50 -2.02
CA SER A 256 -27.71 6.12 -2.04
C SER A 256 -26.82 7.20 -2.63
N VAL A 257 -27.27 7.89 -3.69
CA VAL A 257 -26.55 8.98 -4.31
C VAL A 257 -26.44 10.17 -3.35
N ALA A 258 -27.56 10.60 -2.72
CA ALA A 258 -27.55 11.71 -1.78
C ALA A 258 -26.64 11.45 -0.56
N VAL A 259 -26.68 10.22 -0.01
CA VAL A 259 -25.82 9.85 1.12
C VAL A 259 -24.36 9.72 0.70
N ALA A 260 -24.07 9.11 -0.46
CA ALA A 260 -22.70 8.99 -0.97
C ALA A 260 -22.07 10.36 -1.22
N HIS A 261 -22.82 11.29 -1.82
CA HIS A 261 -22.38 12.66 -2.05
C HIS A 261 -21.98 13.38 -0.74
N ARG A 262 -22.83 13.32 0.28
CA ARG A 262 -22.54 13.92 1.58
C ARG A 262 -21.37 13.22 2.29
N LEU A 263 -21.27 11.88 2.16
CA LEU A 263 -20.18 11.11 2.76
C LEU A 263 -18.83 11.44 2.09
N ALA A 264 -18.80 11.59 0.76
CA ALA A 264 -17.60 12.00 0.05
C ALA A 264 -17.12 13.41 0.50
N ALA A 265 -18.05 14.35 0.64
CA ALA A 265 -17.72 15.68 1.17
C ALA A 265 -17.11 15.61 2.59
N HIS A 266 -17.73 14.86 3.50
CA HIS A 266 -17.22 14.66 4.86
C HIS A 266 -15.80 14.04 4.87
N ILE A 267 -15.56 13.03 4.06
CA ILE A 267 -14.25 12.39 3.96
C ILE A 267 -13.20 13.35 3.39
N GLY A 268 -13.58 14.21 2.45
CA GLY A 268 -12.72 15.26 1.92
C GLY A 268 -12.33 16.30 2.98
N GLU A 269 -13.27 16.70 3.86
CA GLU A 269 -13.01 17.60 4.99
C GLU A 269 -12.02 17.01 6.00
N LEU A 270 -11.96 15.68 6.13
CA LEU A 270 -10.96 14.99 6.94
C LEU A 270 -9.56 14.97 6.30
N GLY A 271 -9.39 15.50 5.09
CA GLY A 271 -8.11 15.58 4.37
C GLY A 271 -7.69 14.29 3.65
N PHE A 272 -8.63 13.37 3.39
CA PHE A 272 -8.37 12.21 2.55
C PHE A 272 -8.59 12.52 1.06
N SER A 273 -7.82 11.84 0.19
CA SER A 273 -8.09 11.84 -1.25
C SER A 273 -9.34 11.01 -1.50
N VAL A 274 -10.41 11.65 -1.99
CA VAL A 274 -11.70 11.01 -2.19
C VAL A 274 -12.20 11.21 -3.61
N ALA A 275 -12.75 10.15 -4.21
CA ALA A 275 -13.53 10.19 -5.44
C ALA A 275 -14.96 9.74 -5.17
N GLU A 276 -15.91 10.38 -5.87
CA GLU A 276 -17.33 10.00 -5.84
C GLU A 276 -17.70 9.31 -7.15
N SER A 277 -18.46 8.20 -7.06
CA SER A 277 -18.93 7.45 -8.21
C SER A 277 -20.35 6.94 -8.03
N HIS A 278 -21.14 6.89 -9.13
CA HIS A 278 -22.54 6.49 -9.09
C HIS A 278 -22.81 5.43 -10.16
N ARG A 279 -22.72 4.15 -9.78
CA ARG A 279 -22.82 3.02 -10.72
C ARG A 279 -24.15 2.94 -11.45
N ASP A 280 -25.24 3.19 -10.73
CA ASP A 280 -26.60 2.91 -11.22
C ASP A 280 -27.51 4.16 -11.36
N MET A 281 -26.96 5.38 -11.25
CA MET A 281 -27.73 6.61 -11.27
C MET A 281 -28.45 6.86 -12.62
N GLY A 282 -27.86 6.43 -13.72
CA GLY A 282 -28.38 6.61 -15.09
C GLY A 282 -29.15 5.42 -15.65
N ARG A 283 -29.43 4.39 -14.83
CA ARG A 283 -30.15 3.16 -15.26
C ARG A 283 -31.62 3.17 -14.95
#